data_5a92ac53dbe3cdce691af48e14ce4103
#
_entry.id   5a92ac53dbe3cdce691af48e14ce4103
#
_cell.length_a   1.000
_cell.length_b   1.000
_cell.length_c   1.000
_cell.angle_alpha   90.00
_cell.angle_beta   90.00
_cell.angle_gamma   90.00
#
_symmetry.space_group_name_H-M   'P 1'
#
loop_
_entity.id
_entity.type
_entity.pdbx_description
1 polymer ?
#
loop_
_entity_poly.entity_id
_entity_poly.type
_entity_poly.pdbx_seq_one_letter_code
_entity_poly.pdbx_strand_id
1 'polypeptide(L)'
;MNIFKKIVMLPVGLALGLVGCSSGSSKTYVLTTTSFGYDPSYRPYIVRVNGEEVGGGFGAATKRSAIITGPQYITWGQTNIRKQHVAKNVPHLTKEDLKGKSYLAVHLYPDDRVEITLTEGRNMPDATKMGLEVRSKLIDELNESDKK
;
A
#
# COMPACT_ATOMS: atom_id res chain seq x y z
N MET A 1 33.86 31.75 -40.67
CA MET A 1 34.11 31.52 -39.24
C MET A 1 32.92 31.59 -38.32
N ASN A 2 31.81 32.08 -38.75
CA ASN A 2 30.63 32.20 -37.90
C ASN A 2 29.59 31.11 -38.09
N ILE A 3 29.94 30.08 -38.82
CA ILE A 3 29.03 28.98 -39.17
C ILE A 3 28.92 27.95 -38.03
N PHE A 4 29.90 27.89 -37.17
CA PHE A 4 29.94 26.92 -36.10
C PHE A 4 29.07 27.26 -34.87
N LYS A 5 28.60 28.47 -34.76
CA LYS A 5 27.79 28.90 -33.62
C LYS A 5 26.30 28.61 -33.75
N LYS A 6 25.85 28.21 -34.93
CA LYS A 6 24.42 28.00 -35.18
C LYS A 6 23.92 26.57 -35.08
N ILE A 7 24.83 25.61 -34.94
CA ILE A 7 24.46 24.20 -35.06
C ILE A 7 24.24 23.51 -33.71
N VAL A 8 24.68 24.12 -32.62
CA VAL A 8 24.74 23.41 -31.31
C VAL A 8 23.48 23.60 -30.45
N MET A 9 22.59 24.51 -30.85
CA MET A 9 21.52 24.92 -29.95
C MET A 9 20.14 24.27 -30.19
N LEU A 10 19.97 23.48 -31.22
CA LEU A 10 18.64 23.09 -31.65
C LEU A 10 18.14 21.70 -31.18
N PRO A 11 18.99 20.69 -30.90
CA PRO A 11 18.43 19.39 -30.58
C PRO A 11 18.16 19.14 -29.10
N VAL A 12 18.72 19.95 -28.21
CA VAL A 12 18.66 19.64 -26.77
C VAL A 12 17.35 20.08 -26.12
N GLY A 13 16.73 21.10 -26.63
CA GLY A 13 15.48 21.61 -26.04
C GLY A 13 14.24 20.83 -26.38
N LEU A 14 14.24 20.11 -27.47
CA LEU A 14 13.07 19.32 -27.94
C LEU A 14 12.94 17.96 -27.32
N ALA A 15 14.04 17.35 -26.89
CA ALA A 15 14.00 16.03 -26.30
C ALA A 15 13.45 16.03 -24.85
N LEU A 16 13.63 17.12 -24.13
CA LEU A 16 13.16 17.24 -22.74
C LEU A 16 11.65 17.51 -22.62
N GLY A 17 11.06 18.11 -23.63
CA GLY A 17 9.62 18.39 -23.62
C GLY A 17 8.72 17.18 -23.89
N LEU A 18 9.26 16.14 -24.52
CA LEU A 18 8.47 14.96 -24.89
C LEU A 18 8.39 13.91 -23.79
N VAL A 19 9.34 13.91 -22.87
CA VAL A 19 9.38 12.92 -21.78
C VAL A 19 8.38 13.27 -20.67
N GLY A 20 8.02 14.52 -20.50
CA GLY A 20 7.06 14.96 -19.50
C GLY A 20 5.59 14.73 -19.87
N CYS A 21 5.28 14.47 -21.12
CA CYS A 21 3.89 14.35 -21.59
C CYS A 21 3.38 12.90 -21.70
N SER A 22 4.24 11.91 -21.49
CA SER A 22 3.87 10.49 -21.65
C SER A 22 3.49 9.76 -20.36
N SER A 23 3.64 10.40 -19.20
CA SER A 23 3.19 9.82 -17.95
C SER A 23 1.67 9.84 -17.91
N GLY A 24 1.03 8.69 -18.00
CA GLY A 24 -0.40 8.54 -17.88
C GLY A 24 -0.91 9.20 -16.60
N SER A 25 -2.01 9.92 -16.68
CA SER A 25 -2.66 10.53 -15.53
C SER A 25 -3.05 9.45 -14.51
N SER A 26 -2.68 9.62 -13.24
CA SER A 26 -3.18 8.82 -12.15
C SER A 26 -4.69 9.04 -12.00
N LYS A 27 -5.39 8.00 -11.59
CA LYS A 27 -6.83 8.06 -11.34
C LYS A 27 -7.11 7.72 -9.87
N THR A 28 -8.05 8.44 -9.28
CA THR A 28 -8.45 8.27 -7.87
C THR A 28 -9.77 7.52 -7.79
N TYR A 29 -9.84 6.55 -6.90
CA TYR A 29 -11.03 5.78 -6.56
C TYR A 29 -11.30 5.89 -5.07
N VAL A 30 -12.54 6.16 -4.68
CA VAL A 30 -12.92 6.17 -3.27
C VAL A 30 -13.49 4.81 -2.91
N LEU A 31 -12.80 4.10 -2.03
CA LEU A 31 -13.16 2.76 -1.58
C LEU A 31 -13.40 2.74 -0.07
N THR A 32 -14.17 1.78 0.38
CA THR A 32 -14.23 1.43 1.80
C THR A 32 -13.03 0.54 2.12
N THR A 33 -12.21 0.96 3.08
CA THR A 33 -10.92 0.35 3.37
C THR A 33 -10.87 -0.21 4.77
N THR A 34 -10.05 -1.24 4.94
CA THR A 34 -9.71 -1.83 6.24
C THR A 34 -8.28 -2.37 6.22
N SER A 35 -7.79 -2.87 7.34
CA SER A 35 -6.48 -3.51 7.42
C SER A 35 -6.46 -4.67 8.41
N PHE A 36 -5.55 -5.61 8.15
CA PHE A 36 -5.30 -6.79 8.96
C PHE A 36 -3.82 -6.85 9.32
N GLY A 37 -3.50 -6.81 10.60
CA GLY A 37 -2.13 -6.99 11.10
C GLY A 37 -1.92 -8.41 11.63
N TYR A 38 -0.97 -9.14 11.05
CA TYR A 38 -0.76 -10.56 11.37
C TYR A 38 0.32 -10.82 12.42
N ASP A 39 1.01 -9.77 12.88
CA ASP A 39 1.92 -9.89 14.01
C ASP A 39 1.14 -9.77 15.33
N PRO A 40 1.06 -10.83 16.15
CA PRO A 40 0.32 -10.78 17.41
C PRO A 40 1.02 -10.00 18.52
N SER A 41 2.28 -9.63 18.34
CA SER A 41 3.06 -8.93 19.37
C SER A 41 2.67 -7.45 19.52
N TYR A 42 1.97 -6.89 18.53
CA TYR A 42 1.48 -5.50 18.58
C TYR A 42 0.22 -5.31 17.73
N ARG A 43 -0.42 -4.18 17.92
CA ARG A 43 -1.54 -3.74 17.07
C ARG A 43 -1.06 -2.61 16.16
N PRO A 44 -1.19 -2.75 14.83
CA PRO A 44 -0.97 -1.64 13.93
C PRO A 44 -2.00 -0.53 14.18
N TYR A 45 -1.54 0.71 14.07
CA TYR A 45 -2.44 1.86 14.09
C TYR A 45 -2.05 2.86 13.01
N ILE A 46 -3.00 3.68 12.61
CA ILE A 46 -2.81 4.71 11.57
C ILE A 46 -2.12 4.11 10.33
N VAL A 47 -2.75 3.07 9.77
CA VAL A 47 -2.30 2.49 8.50
C VAL A 47 -2.61 3.48 7.39
N ARG A 48 -1.60 3.79 6.57
CA ARG A 48 -1.73 4.71 5.44
C ARG A 48 -1.28 4.08 4.14
N VAL A 49 -2.00 4.40 3.09
CA VAL A 49 -1.66 4.08 1.70
C VAL A 49 -1.44 5.39 0.96
N ASN A 50 -0.23 5.65 0.51
CA ASN A 50 0.15 6.94 -0.11
C ASN A 50 -0.25 8.15 0.76
N GLY A 51 -0.08 8.06 2.08
CA GLY A 51 -0.45 9.09 3.03
C GLY A 51 -1.93 9.13 3.43
N GLU A 52 -2.81 8.44 2.71
CA GLU A 52 -4.24 8.33 3.01
C GLU A 52 -4.50 7.25 4.06
N GLU A 53 -5.17 7.62 5.14
CA GLU A 53 -5.48 6.68 6.22
C GLU A 53 -6.55 5.69 5.81
N VAL A 54 -6.34 4.42 6.10
CA VAL A 54 -7.30 3.33 5.90
C VAL A 54 -7.84 2.82 7.23
N GLY A 55 -8.93 2.05 7.17
CA GLY A 55 -9.48 1.40 8.35
C GLY A 55 -8.55 0.34 8.94
N GLY A 56 -8.91 -0.21 10.09
CA GLY A 56 -8.07 -1.15 10.83
C GLY A 56 -8.86 -2.10 11.72
N GLY A 57 -8.32 -2.40 12.90
CA GLY A 57 -8.99 -3.25 13.89
C GLY A 57 -9.17 -4.69 13.44
N PHE A 58 -8.25 -5.21 12.66
CA PHE A 58 -8.34 -6.56 12.08
C PHE A 58 -9.63 -6.76 11.27
N GLY A 59 -9.92 -5.80 10.39
CA GLY A 59 -11.12 -5.80 9.56
C GLY A 59 -12.39 -5.22 10.21
N ALA A 60 -12.39 -4.98 11.51
CA ALA A 60 -13.57 -4.52 12.24
C ALA A 60 -13.87 -3.02 12.03
N ALA A 61 -12.85 -2.22 11.77
CA ALA A 61 -12.99 -0.79 11.52
C ALA A 61 -12.78 -0.48 10.04
N THR A 62 -13.70 0.28 9.46
CA THR A 62 -13.64 0.69 8.06
C THR A 62 -13.53 2.19 7.93
N LYS A 63 -12.95 2.65 6.84
CA LYS A 63 -12.85 4.06 6.48
C LYS A 63 -13.04 4.23 4.98
N ARG A 64 -13.63 5.31 4.56
CA ARG A 64 -13.63 5.67 3.13
C ARG A 64 -12.33 6.40 2.81
N SER A 65 -11.59 5.86 1.88
CA SER A 65 -10.26 6.36 1.54
C SER A 65 -10.11 6.54 0.04
N ALA A 66 -9.39 7.58 -0.36
CA ALA A 66 -9.04 7.86 -1.74
C ALA A 66 -7.81 7.05 -2.14
N ILE A 67 -7.98 6.11 -3.05
CA ILE A 67 -6.93 5.24 -3.55
C ILE A 67 -6.54 5.68 -4.96
N ILE A 68 -5.28 5.95 -5.16
CA ILE A 68 -4.72 6.43 -6.43
C ILE A 68 -4.09 5.27 -7.18
N THR A 69 -4.30 5.16 -8.48
CA THR A 69 -3.60 4.16 -9.32
C THR A 69 -2.09 4.36 -9.30
N GLY A 70 -1.36 3.30 -9.47
CA GLY A 70 0.10 3.28 -9.45
C GLY A 70 0.68 2.57 -8.23
N PRO A 71 1.89 2.91 -7.83
CA PRO A 71 2.54 2.32 -6.67
C PRO A 71 1.84 2.73 -5.37
N GLN A 72 1.70 1.76 -4.47
CA GLN A 72 1.07 1.95 -3.16
C GLN A 72 2.13 1.88 -2.07
N TYR A 73 2.52 3.03 -1.54
CA TYR A 73 3.45 3.14 -0.42
C TYR A 73 2.69 3.05 0.90
N ILE A 74 2.97 2.01 1.67
CA ILE A 74 2.20 1.68 2.88
C ILE A 74 3.07 1.87 4.11
N THR A 75 2.51 2.58 5.10
CA THR A 75 3.13 2.82 6.40
C THR A 75 2.13 2.58 7.52
N TRP A 76 2.62 2.22 8.69
CA TRP A 76 1.78 2.09 9.89
C TRP A 76 2.59 2.29 11.16
N GLY A 77 1.91 2.69 12.22
CA GLY A 77 2.49 2.79 13.55
C GLY A 77 2.40 1.48 14.32
N GLN A 78 3.23 1.34 15.32
CA GLN A 78 3.17 0.23 16.28
C GLN A 78 2.73 0.76 17.64
N THR A 79 1.72 0.11 18.24
CA THR A 79 1.34 0.38 19.63
C THR A 79 2.49 0.00 20.57
N ASN A 80 2.57 0.68 21.70
CA ASN A 80 3.55 0.49 22.78
C ASN A 80 4.94 1.09 22.55
N ILE A 81 5.33 1.37 21.32
CA ILE A 81 6.61 2.04 21.02
C ILE A 81 6.42 3.08 19.92
N ARG A 82 7.27 4.12 19.94
CA ARG A 82 7.29 5.11 18.86
C ARG A 82 8.06 4.57 17.65
N LYS A 83 7.50 3.58 17.00
CA LYS A 83 8.05 3.00 15.78
C LYS A 83 7.07 3.15 14.63
N GLN A 84 7.56 3.60 13.50
CA GLN A 84 6.83 3.58 12.24
C GLN A 84 7.38 2.47 11.35
N HIS A 85 6.49 1.64 10.87
CA HIS A 85 6.80 0.64 9.87
C HIS A 85 6.61 1.20 8.47
N VAL A 86 7.48 0.81 7.57
CA VAL A 86 7.38 1.09 6.14
C VAL A 86 7.40 -0.25 5.41
N ALA A 87 6.43 -0.48 4.55
CA ALA A 87 6.37 -1.71 3.78
C ALA A 87 7.63 -1.92 2.93
N LYS A 88 8.18 -3.14 2.94
CA LYS A 88 9.35 -3.52 2.16
C LYS A 88 9.04 -3.68 0.68
N ASN A 89 7.80 -4.01 0.34
CA ASN A 89 7.33 -4.11 -1.03
C ASN A 89 6.31 -3.02 -1.33
N VAL A 90 6.18 -2.70 -2.60
CA VAL A 90 5.27 -1.65 -3.08
C VAL A 90 4.28 -2.29 -4.05
N PRO A 91 3.07 -2.64 -3.60
CA PRO A 91 2.02 -3.12 -4.49
C PRO A 91 1.70 -2.07 -5.55
N HIS A 92 1.38 -2.50 -6.74
CA HIS A 92 0.98 -1.63 -7.84
C HIS A 92 -0.47 -1.90 -8.22
N LEU A 93 -1.30 -0.87 -8.24
CA LEU A 93 -2.71 -0.96 -8.63
C LEU A 93 -2.96 -0.22 -9.94
N THR A 94 -3.52 -0.94 -10.90
CA THR A 94 -3.94 -0.40 -12.19
C THR A 94 -5.39 0.09 -12.14
N LYS A 95 -5.82 0.78 -13.19
CA LYS A 95 -7.24 1.14 -13.36
C LYS A 95 -8.13 -0.10 -13.43
N GLU A 96 -7.66 -1.14 -14.08
CA GLU A 96 -8.37 -2.41 -14.19
C GLU A 96 -8.54 -3.10 -12.85
N ASP A 97 -7.51 -3.06 -11.99
CA ASP A 97 -7.59 -3.60 -10.64
C ASP A 97 -8.67 -2.91 -9.80
N LEU A 98 -8.78 -1.60 -9.91
CA LEU A 98 -9.67 -0.77 -9.08
C LEU A 98 -11.08 -0.63 -9.65
N LYS A 99 -11.26 -0.85 -10.94
CA LYS A 99 -12.55 -0.69 -11.60
C LYS A 99 -13.60 -1.63 -11.03
N GLY A 100 -14.74 -1.09 -10.62
CA GLY A 100 -15.86 -1.85 -10.06
C GLY A 100 -15.63 -2.38 -8.65
N LYS A 101 -14.49 -2.08 -8.03
CA LYS A 101 -14.21 -2.49 -6.65
C LYS A 101 -14.89 -1.55 -5.65
N SER A 102 -15.38 -2.13 -4.56
CA SER A 102 -16.04 -1.41 -3.46
C SER A 102 -15.17 -1.33 -2.22
N TYR A 103 -14.33 -2.34 -2.01
CA TYR A 103 -13.52 -2.49 -0.80
C TYR A 103 -12.07 -2.79 -1.12
N LEU A 104 -11.20 -2.30 -0.24
CA LEU A 104 -9.78 -2.58 -0.23
C LEU A 104 -9.35 -2.97 1.18
N ALA A 105 -8.60 -4.04 1.31
CA ALA A 105 -7.92 -4.40 2.55
C ALA A 105 -6.41 -4.39 2.38
N VAL A 106 -5.74 -3.84 3.38
CA VAL A 106 -4.27 -3.89 3.50
C VAL A 106 -3.92 -4.98 4.50
N HIS A 107 -3.10 -5.93 4.08
CA HIS A 107 -2.60 -7.02 4.91
C HIS A 107 -1.15 -6.75 5.29
N LEU A 108 -0.88 -6.67 6.59
CA LEU A 108 0.43 -6.35 7.16
C LEU A 108 1.04 -7.61 7.77
N TYR A 109 2.14 -8.08 7.19
CA TYR A 109 2.85 -9.27 7.65
C TYR A 109 3.99 -8.93 8.62
N PRO A 110 4.42 -9.88 9.49
CA PRO A 110 5.43 -9.61 10.51
C PRO A 110 6.80 -9.16 9.99
N ASP A 111 7.14 -9.51 8.76
CA ASP A 111 8.39 -9.13 8.09
C ASP A 111 8.32 -7.80 7.33
N ASP A 112 7.31 -6.97 7.62
CA ASP A 112 7.02 -5.69 6.95
C ASP A 112 6.67 -5.83 5.46
N ARG A 113 6.31 -7.01 4.99
CA ARG A 113 5.66 -7.18 3.69
C ARG A 113 4.18 -6.88 3.78
N VAL A 114 3.62 -6.42 2.69
CA VAL A 114 2.21 -6.08 2.60
C VAL A 114 1.57 -6.73 1.37
N GLU A 115 0.27 -6.91 1.45
CA GLU A 115 -0.57 -7.37 0.37
C GLU A 115 -1.83 -6.50 0.33
N ILE A 116 -2.38 -6.26 -0.85
CA ILE A 116 -3.67 -5.60 -1.01
C ILE A 116 -4.65 -6.59 -1.62
N THR A 117 -5.83 -6.69 -1.03
CA THR A 117 -6.97 -7.42 -1.60
C THR A 117 -8.10 -6.46 -1.91
N LEU A 118 -8.82 -6.73 -2.99
CA LEU A 118 -9.92 -5.92 -3.50
C LEU A 118 -11.16 -6.80 -3.67
N THR A 119 -12.31 -6.29 -3.26
CA THR A 119 -13.60 -6.99 -3.45
C THR A 119 -14.66 -6.08 -4.04
N GLU A 120 -15.64 -6.69 -4.65
CA GLU A 120 -16.78 -6.03 -5.31
C GLU A 120 -18.05 -6.16 -4.47
N GLY A 121 -19.04 -5.33 -4.80
CA GLY A 121 -20.37 -5.44 -4.23
C GLY A 121 -20.42 -5.17 -2.74
N ARG A 122 -20.99 -6.10 -1.98
CA ARG A 122 -21.16 -6.02 -0.53
C ARG A 122 -20.21 -6.92 0.25
N ASN A 123 -19.26 -7.53 -0.42
CA ASN A 123 -18.36 -8.49 0.17
C ASN A 123 -17.11 -7.77 0.73
N MET A 124 -17.06 -7.60 2.04
CA MET A 124 -15.87 -7.11 2.71
C MET A 124 -14.70 -8.09 2.50
N PRO A 125 -13.47 -7.61 2.29
CA PRO A 125 -12.30 -8.49 2.30
C PRO A 125 -12.12 -9.15 3.67
N ASP A 126 -11.77 -10.42 3.67
CA ASP A 126 -11.42 -11.18 4.86
C ASP A 126 -9.92 -11.24 5.07
N ALA A 127 -9.50 -11.69 6.26
CA ALA A 127 -8.11 -12.04 6.52
C ALA A 127 -7.65 -13.14 5.54
N THR A 128 -6.42 -13.03 5.06
CA THR A 128 -5.88 -14.03 4.15
C THR A 128 -5.57 -15.34 4.89
N LYS A 129 -5.69 -16.47 4.19
CA LYS A 129 -5.33 -17.77 4.76
C LYS A 129 -3.88 -17.80 5.22
N MET A 130 -2.97 -17.29 4.41
CA MET A 130 -1.54 -17.19 4.75
C MET A 130 -1.32 -16.30 5.97
N GLY A 131 -2.00 -15.16 6.06
CA GLY A 131 -1.89 -14.27 7.22
C GLY A 131 -2.37 -14.93 8.51
N LEU A 132 -3.48 -15.64 8.47
CA LEU A 132 -4.00 -16.39 9.64
C LEU A 132 -3.05 -17.51 10.06
N GLU A 133 -2.46 -18.24 9.12
CA GLU A 133 -1.47 -19.28 9.40
C GLU A 133 -0.20 -18.71 10.06
N VAL A 134 0.33 -17.62 9.52
CA VAL A 134 1.50 -16.92 10.10
C VAL A 134 1.19 -16.44 11.51
N ARG A 135 0.04 -15.82 11.71
CA ARG A 135 -0.39 -15.32 13.02
C ARG A 135 -0.54 -16.43 14.03
N SER A 136 -1.17 -17.55 13.66
CA SER A 136 -1.35 -18.71 14.54
C SER A 136 -0.02 -19.28 15.00
N LYS A 137 0.92 -19.46 14.08
CA LYS A 137 2.27 -19.94 14.38
C LYS A 137 3.01 -19.04 15.36
N LEU A 138 2.95 -17.73 15.18
CA LEU A 138 3.58 -16.78 16.08
C LEU A 138 2.94 -16.75 17.46
N ILE A 139 1.63 -16.94 17.58
CA ILE A 139 0.95 -17.08 18.87
C ILE A 139 1.46 -18.31 19.62
N ASP A 140 1.61 -19.43 18.93
CA ASP A 140 2.13 -20.66 19.54
C ASP A 140 3.58 -20.46 20.04
N GLU A 141 4.44 -19.81 19.25
CA GLU A 141 5.82 -19.47 19.63
C GLU A 141 5.89 -18.55 20.87
N LEU A 142 5.01 -17.55 20.95
CA LEU A 142 4.92 -16.66 22.12
C LEU A 142 4.49 -17.43 23.38
N ASN A 143 3.49 -18.31 23.26
CA ASN A 143 3.00 -19.12 24.38
C ASN A 143 4.06 -20.12 24.89
N GLU A 144 4.93 -20.61 24.02
CA GLU A 144 6.05 -21.48 24.41
C GLU A 144 7.16 -20.71 25.13
N SER A 145 7.41 -19.47 24.73
CA SER A 145 8.44 -18.62 25.36
C SER A 145 8.07 -18.21 26.79
N ASP A 146 6.77 -18.03 27.08
CA ASP A 146 6.26 -17.64 28.39
C ASP A 146 6.28 -18.80 29.42
N LYS A 147 6.55 -20.03 28.98
CA LYS A 147 6.63 -21.22 29.84
C LYS A 147 8.03 -21.53 30.35
N LYS A 148 9.04 -20.77 29.93
CA LYS A 148 10.43 -20.92 30.33
C LYS A 148 10.83 -19.89 31.38
#